data_e2c90baab2fcf52a1412a121316c9327
#
_entry.id   e2c90baab2fcf52a1412a121316c9327
#
_cell.length_a   1.000
_cell.length_b   1.000
_cell.length_c   1.000
_cell.angle_alpha   90.00
_cell.angle_beta   90.00
_cell.angle_gamma   90.00
#
_symmetry.space_group_name_H-M   'P 1'
#
loop_
_entity.id
_entity.type
_entity.pdbx_description
1 polymer ?
#
loop_
_entity_poly.entity_id
_entity_poly.type
_entity_poly.pdbx_seq_one_letter_code
_entity_poly.pdbx_strand_id
1 'polypeptide(L)'
;MASVELKQVRKSFGSTQVVHGVDISIADGEFVVLVGPSGCGKSTLLRMIAGLEEISEGEIMIGDRVVNNVPPKQRDIAMVFQNYALYPHMKVFDNMAFSMKLAGRSTEEMRQRVDKAAQILGLTDYLDRYPRQLSGGQR
;
A
#
# COMPACT_ATOMS: atom_id res chain seq x y z
N MET A 1 -11.36 -7.59 7.66
CA MET A 1 -9.98 -7.63 7.12
C MET A 1 -9.57 -9.09 7.06
N ALA A 2 -8.37 -9.44 6.67
CA ALA A 2 -7.95 -10.84 6.61
C ALA A 2 -6.66 -11.03 7.43
N SER A 3 -6.43 -12.25 7.94
CA SER A 3 -5.16 -12.61 8.57
C SER A 3 -4.01 -12.59 7.56
N VAL A 4 -2.79 -12.39 8.03
CA VAL A 4 -1.57 -12.48 7.19
C VAL A 4 -0.58 -13.42 7.85
N GLU A 5 -0.13 -14.44 7.11
CA GLU A 5 0.91 -15.36 7.57
C GLU A 5 2.12 -15.31 6.64
N LEU A 6 3.30 -15.27 7.22
CA LEU A 6 4.57 -15.44 6.56
C LEU A 6 5.25 -16.67 7.15
N LYS A 7 5.68 -17.59 6.27
CA LYS A 7 6.35 -18.83 6.68
C LYS A 7 7.72 -18.92 6.00
N GLN A 8 8.79 -18.85 6.78
CA GLN A 8 10.18 -18.93 6.33
C GLN A 8 10.50 -18.04 5.14
N VAL A 9 9.91 -16.82 5.13
CA VAL A 9 10.04 -15.88 4.02
C VAL A 9 11.48 -15.38 3.94
N ARG A 10 12.10 -15.54 2.76
CA ARG A 10 13.46 -15.10 2.46
C ARG A 10 13.46 -14.18 1.24
N LYS A 11 14.37 -13.24 1.23
CA LYS A 11 14.62 -12.37 0.08
C LYS A 11 16.10 -12.14 -0.12
N SER A 12 16.54 -12.42 -1.34
CA SER A 12 17.91 -12.09 -1.80
C SER A 12 17.83 -11.20 -3.04
N PHE A 13 18.74 -10.25 -3.15
CA PHE A 13 19.00 -9.46 -4.35
C PHE A 13 20.41 -9.82 -4.85
N GLY A 14 20.47 -10.62 -5.92
CA GLY A 14 21.72 -11.22 -6.34
C GLY A 14 22.32 -12.09 -5.22
N SER A 15 23.55 -11.80 -4.82
CA SER A 15 24.22 -12.51 -3.72
C SER A 15 23.91 -11.99 -2.33
N THR A 16 23.17 -10.89 -2.20
CA THR A 16 22.89 -10.24 -0.90
C THR A 16 21.54 -10.67 -0.38
N GLN A 17 21.52 -11.39 0.74
CA GLN A 17 20.29 -11.75 1.44
C GLN A 17 19.87 -10.58 2.36
N VAL A 18 18.62 -10.14 2.23
CA VAL A 18 18.04 -9.00 2.97
C VAL A 18 17.02 -9.46 3.99
N VAL A 19 16.28 -10.53 3.70
CA VAL A 19 15.31 -11.14 4.62
C VAL A 19 15.70 -12.60 4.83
N HIS A 20 15.83 -13.03 6.09
CA HIS A 20 16.57 -14.23 6.49
C HIS A 20 15.68 -15.36 7.06
N GLY A 21 14.52 -15.61 6.49
CA GLY A 21 13.61 -16.64 6.98
C GLY A 21 12.72 -16.09 8.11
N VAL A 22 11.79 -15.22 7.74
CA VAL A 22 10.88 -14.56 8.69
C VAL A 22 9.59 -15.36 8.81
N ASP A 23 9.19 -15.63 10.04
CA ASP A 23 7.89 -16.20 10.40
C ASP A 23 7.08 -15.13 11.15
N ILE A 24 5.92 -14.77 10.63
CA ILE A 24 5.00 -13.79 11.24
C ILE A 24 3.58 -14.31 11.08
N SER A 25 2.78 -14.25 12.14
CA SER A 25 1.34 -14.47 12.10
C SER A 25 0.63 -13.23 12.63
N ILE A 26 -0.24 -12.67 11.80
CA ILE A 26 -1.05 -11.47 12.09
C ILE A 26 -2.51 -11.88 12.01
N ALA A 27 -3.23 -11.72 13.11
CA ALA A 27 -4.65 -12.03 13.16
C ALA A 27 -5.49 -11.00 12.38
N ASP A 28 -6.72 -11.38 12.01
CA ASP A 28 -7.66 -10.43 11.41
C ASP A 28 -7.92 -9.25 12.35
N GLY A 29 -7.80 -8.03 11.83
CA GLY A 29 -7.99 -6.78 12.57
C GLY A 29 -6.82 -6.38 13.50
N GLU A 30 -5.76 -7.16 13.55
CA GLU A 30 -4.59 -6.84 14.38
C GLU A 30 -3.79 -5.65 13.81
N PHE A 31 -3.29 -4.79 14.70
CA PHE A 31 -2.37 -3.72 14.37
C PHE A 31 -0.93 -4.13 14.72
N VAL A 32 -0.09 -4.26 13.71
CA VAL A 32 1.30 -4.72 13.84
C VAL A 32 2.28 -3.64 13.42
N VAL A 33 3.34 -3.45 14.20
CA VAL A 33 4.42 -2.50 13.91
C VAL A 33 5.74 -3.24 13.70
N LEU A 34 6.39 -3.00 12.54
CA LEU A 34 7.72 -3.50 12.25
C LEU A 34 8.78 -2.49 12.72
N VAL A 35 9.56 -2.87 13.71
CA VAL A 35 10.63 -2.04 14.29
C VAL A 35 12.00 -2.63 13.97
N GLY A 36 12.98 -1.75 13.73
CA GLY A 36 14.36 -2.16 13.44
C GLY A 36 15.16 -1.05 12.77
N PRO A 37 16.50 -1.19 12.67
CA PRO A 37 17.39 -0.20 12.07
C PRO A 37 17.10 0.04 10.59
N SER A 38 17.65 1.14 10.04
CA SER A 38 17.57 1.40 8.61
C SER A 38 18.28 0.27 7.83
N GLY A 39 17.66 -0.17 6.72
CA GLY A 39 18.23 -1.21 5.86
C GLY A 39 17.97 -2.66 6.31
N CYS A 40 17.33 -2.92 7.44
CA CYS A 40 17.06 -4.30 7.91
C CYS A 40 15.90 -5.02 7.19
N GLY A 41 15.42 -4.53 6.06
CA GLY A 41 14.43 -5.24 5.23
C GLY A 41 12.95 -4.93 5.51
N LYS A 42 12.58 -4.03 6.44
CA LYS A 42 11.18 -3.72 6.76
C LYS A 42 10.33 -3.33 5.54
N SER A 43 10.82 -2.36 4.77
CA SER A 43 10.13 -1.90 3.56
C SER A 43 10.10 -2.99 2.48
N THR A 44 11.13 -3.84 2.40
CA THR A 44 11.15 -5.00 1.50
C THR A 44 10.08 -6.01 1.90
N LEU A 45 9.95 -6.29 3.21
CA LEU A 45 8.93 -7.20 3.72
C LEU A 45 7.50 -6.69 3.40
N LEU A 46 7.23 -5.41 3.66
CA LEU A 46 5.95 -4.80 3.30
C LEU A 46 5.66 -4.86 1.80
N ARG A 47 6.69 -4.64 0.96
CA ARG A 47 6.55 -4.74 -0.49
C ARG A 47 6.28 -6.17 -0.95
N MET A 48 6.88 -7.18 -0.30
CA MET A 48 6.61 -8.59 -0.59
C MET A 48 5.18 -8.98 -0.22
N ILE A 49 4.67 -8.54 0.94
CA ILE A 49 3.27 -8.73 1.33
C ILE A 49 2.35 -8.06 0.30
N ALA A 50 2.70 -6.86 -0.15
CA ALA A 50 1.94 -6.13 -1.16
C ALA A 50 2.05 -6.70 -2.59
N GLY A 51 2.96 -7.65 -2.85
CA GLY A 51 3.21 -8.20 -4.18
C GLY A 51 3.95 -7.24 -5.12
N LEU A 52 4.55 -6.20 -4.56
CA LEU A 52 5.40 -5.25 -5.29
C LEU A 52 6.86 -5.71 -5.36
N GLU A 53 7.17 -6.78 -4.67
CA GLU A 53 8.46 -7.46 -4.66
C GLU A 53 8.21 -8.96 -4.50
N GLU A 54 8.91 -9.79 -5.24
CA GLU A 54 8.81 -11.24 -5.14
C GLU A 54 9.65 -11.77 -3.98
N ILE A 55 9.18 -12.81 -3.30
CA ILE A 55 9.98 -13.53 -2.32
C ILE A 55 10.98 -14.46 -3.05
N SER A 56 12.12 -14.76 -2.43
CA SER A 56 13.06 -15.76 -2.96
C SER A 56 12.70 -17.17 -2.49
N GLU A 57 12.23 -17.31 -1.25
CA GLU A 57 11.82 -18.58 -0.64
C GLU A 57 10.73 -18.32 0.41
N GLY A 58 10.02 -19.38 0.77
CA GLY A 58 8.98 -19.35 1.81
C GLY A 58 7.57 -19.12 1.23
N GLU A 59 6.65 -18.74 2.09
CA GLU A 59 5.25 -18.60 1.74
C GLU A 59 4.63 -17.37 2.41
N ILE A 60 3.81 -16.62 1.65
CA ILE A 60 2.96 -15.54 2.17
C ILE A 60 1.50 -15.94 1.93
N MET A 61 0.69 -15.87 2.97
CA MET A 61 -0.75 -16.09 2.92
C MET A 61 -1.50 -14.84 3.35
N ILE A 62 -2.62 -14.56 2.70
CA ILE A 62 -3.60 -13.53 3.09
C ILE A 62 -4.96 -14.23 3.19
N GLY A 63 -5.50 -14.31 4.40
CA GLY A 63 -6.59 -15.22 4.71
C GLY A 63 -6.17 -16.66 4.43
N ASP A 64 -7.02 -17.43 3.77
CA ASP A 64 -6.76 -18.84 3.42
C ASP A 64 -6.04 -19.02 2.08
N ARG A 65 -5.51 -17.92 1.50
CA ARG A 65 -4.93 -17.92 0.15
C ARG A 65 -3.44 -17.65 0.17
N VAL A 66 -2.64 -18.57 -0.42
CA VAL A 66 -1.24 -18.31 -0.75
C VAL A 66 -1.15 -17.28 -1.87
N VAL A 67 -0.35 -16.22 -1.65
CA VAL A 67 -0.29 -15.07 -2.56
C VAL A 67 1.06 -14.87 -3.24
N ASN A 68 2.00 -15.81 -3.11
CA ASN A 68 3.35 -15.69 -3.68
C ASN A 68 3.35 -15.20 -5.14
N ASN A 69 2.52 -15.81 -5.99
CA ASN A 69 2.41 -15.52 -7.42
C ASN A 69 1.16 -14.69 -7.78
N VAL A 70 0.52 -14.07 -6.78
CA VAL A 70 -0.66 -13.23 -6.99
C VAL A 70 -0.23 -11.78 -7.19
N PRO A 71 -0.59 -11.12 -8.30
CA PRO A 71 -0.23 -9.74 -8.54
C PRO A 71 -0.92 -8.80 -7.52
N PRO A 72 -0.34 -7.61 -7.21
CA PRO A 72 -0.85 -6.67 -6.20
C PRO A 72 -2.35 -6.37 -6.32
N LYS A 73 -2.81 -6.13 -7.56
CA LYS A 73 -4.21 -5.84 -7.87
C LYS A 73 -5.21 -6.90 -7.37
N GLN A 74 -4.76 -8.16 -7.22
CA GLN A 74 -5.60 -9.30 -6.85
C GLN A 74 -5.42 -9.74 -5.40
N ARG A 75 -4.60 -9.04 -4.61
CA ARG A 75 -4.36 -9.36 -3.19
C ARG A 75 -5.36 -8.70 -2.23
N ASP A 76 -6.24 -7.82 -2.73
CA ASP A 76 -7.24 -7.07 -1.95
C ASP A 76 -6.63 -6.33 -0.75
N ILE A 77 -5.52 -5.65 -1.00
CA ILE A 77 -4.77 -4.86 -0.02
C ILE A 77 -4.59 -3.42 -0.48
N ALA A 78 -4.28 -2.54 0.45
CA ALA A 78 -3.86 -1.17 0.17
C ALA A 78 -2.49 -0.90 0.82
N MET A 79 -1.67 -0.08 0.18
CA MET A 79 -0.37 0.33 0.70
C MET A 79 -0.21 1.84 0.62
N VAL A 80 0.25 2.45 1.72
CA VAL A 80 0.67 3.85 1.76
C VAL A 80 2.19 3.89 1.67
N PHE A 81 2.71 4.58 0.66
CA PHE A 81 4.15 4.69 0.44
C PHE A 81 4.75 5.83 1.26
N GLN A 82 6.01 5.68 1.66
CA GLN A 82 6.76 6.69 2.43
C GLN A 82 6.87 8.05 1.71
N ASN A 83 6.88 8.05 0.37
CA ASN A 83 6.91 9.24 -0.48
C ASN A 83 5.52 9.65 -0.98
N TYR A 84 4.47 9.20 -0.29
CA TYR A 84 3.04 9.44 -0.58
C TYR A 84 2.54 8.90 -1.92
N ALA A 85 3.42 8.59 -2.89
CA ALA A 85 3.12 8.07 -4.24
C ALA A 85 2.04 8.86 -5.00
N LEU A 86 1.95 10.18 -4.76
CA LEU A 86 1.02 11.05 -5.46
C LEU A 86 1.48 11.26 -6.91
N TYR A 87 0.54 11.25 -7.83
CA TYR A 87 0.77 11.61 -9.23
C TYR A 87 0.96 13.13 -9.35
N PRO A 88 2.18 13.63 -9.59
CA PRO A 88 2.47 15.06 -9.50
C PRO A 88 1.81 15.90 -10.59
N HIS A 89 1.44 15.27 -11.70
CA HIS A 89 0.78 15.89 -12.85
C HIS A 89 -0.75 15.89 -12.74
N MET A 90 -1.31 15.28 -11.68
CA MET A 90 -2.74 15.26 -11.42
C MET A 90 -3.08 16.21 -10.27
N LYS A 91 -4.27 16.80 -10.31
CA LYS A 91 -4.83 17.55 -9.19
C LYS A 91 -5.13 16.63 -8.01
N VAL A 92 -5.36 17.20 -6.82
CA VAL A 92 -5.74 16.45 -5.60
C VAL A 92 -7.00 15.64 -5.86
N PHE A 93 -8.02 16.24 -6.45
CA PHE A 93 -9.26 15.54 -6.82
C PHE A 93 -8.98 14.30 -7.68
N ASP A 94 -8.18 14.44 -8.74
CA ASP A 94 -7.87 13.33 -9.66
C ASP A 94 -7.04 12.23 -8.99
N ASN A 95 -6.12 12.60 -8.08
CA ASN A 95 -5.37 11.64 -7.27
C ASN A 95 -6.31 10.81 -6.38
N MET A 96 -7.26 11.47 -5.68
CA MET A 96 -8.25 10.80 -4.82
C MET A 96 -9.23 9.95 -5.61
N ALA A 97 -9.62 10.39 -6.80
CA ALA A 97 -10.58 9.69 -7.66
C ALA A 97 -9.94 8.59 -8.55
N PHE A 98 -8.61 8.47 -8.57
CA PHE A 98 -7.89 7.68 -9.59
C PHE A 98 -8.35 6.22 -9.67
N SER A 99 -8.43 5.52 -8.53
CA SER A 99 -8.86 4.12 -8.49
C SER A 99 -10.31 3.95 -8.94
N MET A 100 -11.19 4.88 -8.59
CA MET A 100 -12.60 4.87 -9.00
C MET A 100 -12.73 5.11 -10.51
N LYS A 101 -11.89 5.99 -11.06
CA LYS A 101 -11.83 6.24 -12.52
C LYS A 101 -11.40 4.98 -13.29
N LEU A 102 -10.38 4.27 -12.79
CA LEU A 102 -9.95 2.99 -13.38
C LEU A 102 -11.03 1.90 -13.27
N ALA A 103 -11.84 1.92 -12.21
CA ALA A 103 -12.97 1.01 -12.02
C ALA A 103 -14.23 1.42 -12.81
N GLY A 104 -14.17 2.48 -13.64
CA GLY A 104 -15.29 2.94 -14.47
C GLY A 104 -16.45 3.53 -13.68
N ARG A 105 -16.21 4.07 -12.48
CA ARG A 105 -17.26 4.70 -11.69
C ARG A 105 -17.73 6.00 -12.32
N SER A 106 -18.98 6.36 -12.07
CA SER A 106 -19.56 7.62 -12.58
C SER A 106 -18.88 8.84 -11.98
N THR A 107 -18.88 9.95 -12.71
CA THR A 107 -18.33 11.23 -12.23
C THR A 107 -19.03 11.69 -10.97
N GLU A 108 -20.35 11.48 -10.88
CA GLU A 108 -21.14 11.84 -9.70
C GLU A 108 -20.72 11.02 -8.47
N GLU A 109 -20.58 9.72 -8.59
CA GLU A 109 -20.11 8.86 -7.49
C GLU A 109 -18.69 9.24 -7.04
N MET A 110 -17.79 9.52 -8.00
CA MET A 110 -16.43 9.98 -7.69
C MET A 110 -16.46 11.29 -6.91
N ARG A 111 -17.29 12.26 -7.36
CA ARG A 111 -17.42 13.57 -6.70
C ARG A 111 -17.90 13.42 -5.27
N GLN A 112 -18.97 12.70 -5.04
CA GLN A 112 -19.55 12.48 -3.70
C GLN A 112 -18.54 11.85 -2.73
N ARG A 113 -17.80 10.84 -3.18
CA ARG A 113 -16.81 10.14 -2.34
C ARG A 113 -15.59 11.01 -2.05
N VAL A 114 -15.09 11.73 -3.05
CA VAL A 114 -13.95 12.63 -2.88
C VAL A 114 -14.32 13.81 -1.96
N ASP A 115 -15.46 14.44 -2.17
CA ASP A 115 -15.90 15.57 -1.34
C ASP A 115 -16.07 15.15 0.13
N LYS A 116 -16.65 13.98 0.38
CA LYS A 116 -16.78 13.42 1.74
C LYS A 116 -15.40 13.18 2.39
N ALA A 117 -14.47 12.57 1.67
CA ALA A 117 -13.11 12.32 2.18
C ALA A 117 -12.35 13.64 2.40
N ALA A 118 -12.47 14.59 1.47
CA ALA A 118 -11.85 15.90 1.57
C ALA A 118 -12.37 16.72 2.78
N GLN A 119 -13.65 16.62 3.10
CA GLN A 119 -14.22 17.24 4.31
C GLN A 119 -13.59 16.65 5.58
N ILE A 120 -13.47 15.32 5.68
CA ILE A 120 -12.87 14.64 6.83
C ILE A 120 -11.41 15.06 7.02
N LEU A 121 -10.68 15.23 5.92
CA LEU A 121 -9.25 15.54 5.91
C LEU A 121 -8.94 17.05 5.92
N GLY A 122 -9.94 17.93 5.84
CA GLY A 122 -9.76 19.39 5.72
C GLY A 122 -9.10 19.79 4.39
N LEU A 123 -9.36 19.05 3.30
CA LEU A 123 -8.75 19.25 1.98
C LEU A 123 -9.70 19.86 0.95
N THR A 124 -10.92 20.25 1.33
CA THR A 124 -11.96 20.74 0.41
C THR A 124 -11.47 21.88 -0.48
N ASP A 125 -10.77 22.86 0.10
CA ASP A 125 -10.25 24.04 -0.62
C ASP A 125 -9.00 23.75 -1.46
N TYR A 126 -8.50 22.51 -1.39
CA TYR A 126 -7.26 22.09 -2.05
C TYR A 126 -7.48 21.11 -3.20
N LEU A 127 -8.72 20.68 -3.46
CA LEU A 127 -9.05 19.67 -4.47
C LEU A 127 -8.56 20.02 -5.89
N ASP A 128 -8.53 21.31 -6.23
CA ASP A 128 -8.08 21.81 -7.52
C ASP A 128 -6.57 22.07 -7.61
N ARG A 129 -5.82 21.89 -6.51
CA ARG A 129 -4.38 22.12 -6.48
C ARG A 129 -3.62 20.86 -6.94
N TYR A 130 -2.38 21.10 -7.38
CA TYR A 130 -1.42 20.02 -7.62
C TYR A 130 -0.67 19.65 -6.34
N PRO A 131 -0.15 18.43 -6.19
CA PRO A 131 0.60 18.01 -5.01
C PRO A 131 1.74 18.95 -4.60
N ARG A 132 2.44 19.55 -5.57
CA ARG A 132 3.51 20.52 -5.32
C ARG A 132 3.05 21.80 -4.60
N GLN A 133 1.77 22.09 -4.61
CA GLN A 133 1.16 23.27 -3.99
C GLN A 133 0.64 22.98 -2.57
N LEU A 134 0.84 21.75 -2.08
CA LEU A 134 0.45 21.30 -0.74
C LEU A 134 1.65 21.30 0.19
N SER A 135 1.41 21.57 1.48
CA SER A 135 2.39 21.32 2.54
C SER A 135 2.62 19.82 2.76
N GLY A 136 3.70 19.45 3.46
CA GLY A 136 3.99 18.04 3.79
C GLY A 136 2.85 17.35 4.54
N GLY A 137 2.19 18.06 5.47
CA GLY A 137 1.04 17.51 6.22
C GLY A 137 -0.27 17.45 5.43
N GLN A 138 -0.35 18.13 4.28
CA GLN A 138 -1.51 18.08 3.38
C GLN A 138 -1.37 17.03 2.30
N ARG A 139 -0.19 16.42 2.14
CA ARG A 139 0.11 15.32 1.22
C ARG A 139 -0.12 13.98 1.89
#